data_9036f903164535ddc8a4fe8bb289d367
#
_entry.id   9036f903164535ddc8a4fe8bb289d367
#
_cell.length_a   1.000
_cell.length_b   1.000
_cell.length_c   1.000
_cell.angle_alpha   90.00
_cell.angle_beta   90.00
_cell.angle_gamma   90.00
#
_symmetry.space_group_name_H-M   'P 1'
#
loop_
_entity.id
_entity.type
_entity.pdbx_description
1 polymer ?
#
loop_
_entity_poly.entity_id
_entity_poly.type
_entity_poly.pdbx_seq_one_letter_code
_entity_poly.pdbx_strand_id
1 'polypeptide(L)'
;MDRGVPVDRFYIEHFLSSHAALIRGATLEVSENRYTKKFGGDRVSKALTLHVKNNADVIGNLVTGEGLSDIHVDCFIMTQTLPFIYESGKALKNAISLLNPGGFLLLTVPGITPISRFDMANWGQYWSFTDRSLRRLIEEIKDAKIVDLRTYGNVKTSMAFLLGAAQHELKPGDFEVFDPAYQLVIGAAVQRVASN
;
A
#
# COMPACT_ATOMS: atom_id res chain seq x y z
N MET A 1 -17.04 -14.12 -13.46
CA MET A 1 -17.20 -15.02 -12.31
C MET A 1 -16.26 -14.51 -11.23
N ASP A 2 -16.75 -14.23 -10.06
CA ASP A 2 -15.92 -13.93 -8.90
C ASP A 2 -15.37 -15.26 -8.36
N ARG A 3 -14.05 -15.47 -8.49
CA ARG A 3 -13.37 -16.68 -7.97
C ARG A 3 -13.12 -16.61 -6.46
N GLY A 4 -13.35 -15.46 -5.84
CA GLY A 4 -13.08 -15.22 -4.43
C GLY A 4 -11.90 -14.26 -4.19
N VAL A 5 -11.35 -14.28 -2.98
CA VAL A 5 -10.29 -13.35 -2.56
C VAL A 5 -8.96 -13.66 -3.28
N PRO A 6 -8.36 -12.72 -4.01
CA PRO A 6 -7.11 -12.93 -4.73
C PRO A 6 -5.93 -13.30 -3.81
N VAL A 7 -4.94 -14.02 -4.35
CA VAL A 7 -3.76 -14.51 -3.61
C VAL A 7 -2.93 -13.40 -2.98
N ASP A 8 -2.73 -12.29 -3.69
CA ASP A 8 -1.95 -11.13 -3.20
C ASP A 8 -2.55 -10.50 -1.94
N ARG A 9 -3.89 -10.55 -1.81
CA ARG A 9 -4.62 -10.03 -0.66
C ARG A 9 -4.19 -10.67 0.66
N PHE A 10 -3.82 -11.95 0.64
CA PHE A 10 -3.26 -12.63 1.81
C PHE A 10 -2.01 -11.92 2.35
N TYR A 11 -1.08 -11.59 1.47
CA TYR A 11 0.18 -10.95 1.87
C TYR A 11 -0.01 -9.49 2.26
N ILE A 12 -0.90 -8.76 1.57
CA ILE A 12 -1.27 -7.39 1.94
C ILE A 12 -1.85 -7.37 3.36
N GLU A 13 -2.80 -8.26 3.65
CA GLU A 13 -3.43 -8.33 4.97
C GLU A 13 -2.47 -8.83 6.04
N HIS A 14 -1.57 -9.75 5.71
CA HIS A 14 -0.51 -10.20 6.63
C HIS A 14 0.43 -9.05 7.01
N PHE A 15 0.87 -8.26 6.02
CA PHE A 15 1.69 -7.06 6.27
C PHE A 15 0.97 -6.06 7.17
N LEU A 16 -0.28 -5.71 6.85
CA LEU A 16 -1.05 -4.75 7.63
C LEU A 16 -1.35 -5.25 9.06
N SER A 17 -1.66 -6.54 9.21
CA SER A 17 -1.84 -7.18 10.51
C SER A 17 -0.58 -7.09 11.37
N SER A 18 0.60 -7.34 10.79
CA SER A 18 1.89 -7.23 11.49
C SER A 18 2.18 -5.81 11.98
N HIS A 19 1.60 -4.80 11.34
CA HIS A 19 1.77 -3.38 11.65
C HIS A 19 0.50 -2.75 12.24
N ALA A 20 -0.46 -3.56 12.70
CA ALA A 20 -1.75 -3.07 13.18
C ALA A 20 -1.65 -2.04 14.32
N ALA A 21 -0.60 -2.11 15.16
CA ALA A 21 -0.34 -1.14 16.22
C ALA A 21 -0.03 0.28 15.71
N LEU A 22 0.42 0.41 14.46
CA LEU A 22 0.71 1.69 13.81
C LEU A 22 -0.57 2.34 13.21
N ILE A 23 -1.64 1.56 13.04
CA ILE A 23 -2.93 2.04 12.54
C ILE A 23 -3.70 2.63 13.73
N ARG A 24 -3.53 3.92 13.95
CA ARG A 24 -4.09 4.65 15.10
C ARG A 24 -4.28 6.14 14.81
N GLY A 25 -5.00 6.82 15.72
CA GLY A 25 -5.25 8.26 15.61
C GLY A 25 -6.08 8.62 14.38
N ALA A 26 -5.80 9.74 13.75
CA ALA A 26 -6.37 10.09 12.46
C ALA A 26 -5.71 9.22 11.37
N THR A 27 -6.50 8.39 10.68
CA THR A 27 -6.01 7.46 9.67
C THR A 27 -6.63 7.78 8.32
N LEU A 28 -5.80 7.86 7.28
CA LEU A 28 -6.19 8.02 5.88
C LEU A 28 -5.99 6.70 5.14
N GLU A 29 -6.91 6.33 4.25
CA GLU A 29 -6.78 5.15 3.38
C GLU A 29 -7.21 5.51 1.96
N VAL A 30 -6.54 4.94 0.95
CA VAL A 30 -6.89 5.21 -0.45
C VAL A 30 -8.15 4.44 -0.82
N SER A 31 -9.11 5.11 -1.44
CA SER A 31 -10.41 4.63 -1.93
C SER A 31 -11.41 4.21 -0.85
N GLU A 32 -11.05 3.30 0.03
CA GLU A 32 -11.93 2.71 1.06
C GLU A 32 -11.24 2.72 2.42
N ASN A 33 -12.01 2.69 3.52
CA ASN A 33 -11.47 2.58 4.88
C ASN A 33 -11.58 1.15 5.45
N ARG A 34 -11.51 0.16 4.57
CA ARG A 34 -11.68 -1.26 4.92
C ARG A 34 -10.57 -1.76 5.85
N TYR A 35 -9.32 -1.45 5.54
CA TYR A 35 -8.18 -1.88 6.34
C TYR A 35 -8.04 -1.08 7.63
N THR A 36 -8.35 0.20 7.57
CA THR A 36 -8.46 1.05 8.76
C THR A 36 -9.41 0.44 9.78
N LYS A 37 -10.61 0.03 9.35
CA LYS A 37 -11.59 -0.63 10.22
C LYS A 37 -11.12 -2.01 10.67
N LYS A 38 -10.60 -2.83 9.75
CA LYS A 38 -10.21 -4.22 10.04
C LYS A 38 -9.05 -4.32 11.04
N PHE A 39 -8.04 -3.47 10.89
CA PHE A 39 -6.79 -3.59 11.64
C PHE A 39 -6.57 -2.47 12.68
N GLY A 40 -7.22 -1.32 12.54
CA GLY A 40 -7.11 -0.20 13.49
C GLY A 40 -7.98 -0.37 14.73
N GLY A 41 -9.25 -0.77 14.56
CA GLY A 41 -10.20 -0.90 15.66
C GLY A 41 -10.34 0.38 16.49
N ASP A 42 -10.42 0.24 17.80
CA ASP A 42 -10.60 1.35 18.74
C ASP A 42 -9.38 2.31 18.84
N ARG A 43 -8.26 1.97 18.22
CA ARG A 43 -7.09 2.87 18.16
C ARG A 43 -7.27 4.03 17.19
N VAL A 44 -8.22 3.91 16.27
CA VAL A 44 -8.49 4.93 15.25
C VAL A 44 -9.51 5.93 15.78
N SER A 45 -9.10 7.19 15.92
CA SER A 45 -9.99 8.27 16.34
C SER A 45 -10.79 8.88 15.19
N LYS A 46 -10.23 8.85 13.98
CA LYS A 46 -10.86 9.36 12.75
C LYS A 46 -10.40 8.53 11.56
N ALA A 47 -11.34 7.93 10.85
CA ALA A 47 -11.09 7.20 9.61
C ALA A 47 -11.48 8.06 8.41
N LEU A 48 -10.52 8.35 7.52
CA LEU A 48 -10.69 9.16 6.31
C LEU A 48 -10.35 8.33 5.09
N THR A 49 -11.03 8.62 3.99
CA THR A 49 -10.73 8.07 2.67
C THR A 49 -10.16 9.14 1.76
N LEU A 50 -9.20 8.77 0.89
CA LEU A 50 -8.60 9.63 -0.13
C LEU A 50 -8.94 9.11 -1.52
N HIS A 51 -9.41 10.00 -2.39
CA HIS A 51 -9.57 9.69 -3.81
C HIS A 51 -9.36 10.92 -4.68
N VAL A 52 -8.96 10.74 -5.94
CA VAL A 52 -8.80 11.85 -6.91
C VAL A 52 -10.13 12.35 -7.50
N LYS A 53 -11.22 11.60 -7.29
CA LYS A 53 -12.56 11.91 -7.77
C LYS A 53 -13.52 12.02 -6.57
N ASN A 54 -14.77 12.38 -6.84
CA ASN A 54 -15.83 12.49 -5.84
C ASN A 54 -16.08 11.16 -5.10
N ASN A 55 -16.76 11.22 -3.95
CA ASN A 55 -17.12 10.14 -3.03
C ASN A 55 -16.00 9.69 -2.07
N ALA A 56 -15.13 10.61 -1.64
CA ALA A 56 -14.19 10.37 -0.55
C ALA A 56 -14.25 11.53 0.45
N ASP A 57 -13.78 11.29 1.67
CA ASP A 57 -13.70 12.33 2.71
C ASP A 57 -12.67 13.40 2.33
N VAL A 58 -11.62 12.99 1.62
CA VAL A 58 -10.57 13.85 1.08
C VAL A 58 -10.52 13.64 -0.44
N ILE A 59 -10.77 14.71 -1.19
CA ILE A 59 -10.58 14.73 -2.63
C ILE A 59 -9.24 15.39 -2.90
N GLY A 60 -8.27 14.63 -3.41
CA GLY A 60 -6.91 15.16 -3.59
C GLY A 60 -6.04 14.31 -4.51
N ASN A 61 -5.01 14.94 -5.05
CA ASN A 61 -4.07 14.32 -5.98
C ASN A 61 -2.68 14.24 -5.36
N LEU A 62 -2.21 13.01 -5.14
CA LEU A 62 -0.89 12.75 -4.57
C LEU A 62 0.28 13.23 -5.44
N VAL A 63 0.10 13.40 -6.76
CA VAL A 63 1.16 13.90 -7.64
C VAL A 63 1.31 15.42 -7.54
N THR A 64 0.18 16.15 -7.60
CA THR A 64 0.18 17.62 -7.60
C THR A 64 0.12 18.23 -6.21
N GLY A 65 -0.35 17.49 -5.21
CA GLY A 65 -0.65 18.00 -3.86
C GLY A 65 -1.98 18.74 -3.76
N GLU A 66 -2.72 18.88 -4.86
CA GLU A 66 -4.00 19.57 -4.87
C GLU A 66 -5.01 18.90 -3.93
N GLY A 67 -5.72 19.70 -3.12
CA GLY A 67 -6.70 19.24 -2.15
C GLY A 67 -6.11 18.57 -0.90
N LEU A 68 -4.78 18.63 -0.69
CA LEU A 68 -4.10 17.90 0.39
C LEU A 68 -3.44 18.81 1.44
N SER A 69 -3.41 20.15 1.25
CA SER A 69 -2.67 21.09 2.11
C SER A 69 -3.02 21.03 3.59
N ASP A 70 -4.31 20.79 3.91
CA ASP A 70 -4.82 20.83 5.28
C ASP A 70 -4.98 19.43 5.90
N ILE A 71 -4.48 18.41 5.20
CA ILE A 71 -4.58 17.02 5.64
C ILE A 71 -3.36 16.66 6.47
N HIS A 72 -3.61 16.32 7.74
CA HIS A 72 -2.61 15.81 8.66
C HIS A 72 -3.14 14.59 9.38
N VAL A 73 -2.42 13.46 9.26
CA VAL A 73 -2.86 12.17 9.81
C VAL A 73 -1.72 11.45 10.53
N ASP A 74 -2.08 10.55 11.44
CA ASP A 74 -1.12 9.75 12.21
C ASP A 74 -0.73 8.45 11.48
N CYS A 75 -1.62 7.97 10.61
CA CYS A 75 -1.36 6.81 9.78
C CYS A 75 -1.97 7.00 8.38
N PHE A 76 -1.22 6.61 7.35
CA PHE A 76 -1.72 6.56 5.97
C PHE A 76 -1.55 5.14 5.41
N ILE A 77 -2.64 4.51 5.02
CA ILE A 77 -2.66 3.19 4.38
C ILE A 77 -2.79 3.37 2.87
N MET A 78 -1.75 2.96 2.13
CA MET A 78 -1.71 3.09 0.68
C MET A 78 -1.35 1.74 0.04
N THR A 79 -2.35 0.87 -0.11
CA THR A 79 -2.15 -0.45 -0.70
C THR A 79 -2.37 -0.43 -2.21
N GLN A 80 -1.44 -1.03 -2.98
CA GLN A 80 -1.54 -1.27 -4.42
C GLN A 80 -1.92 -0.01 -5.25
N THR A 81 -1.50 1.18 -4.81
CA THR A 81 -1.86 2.47 -5.43
C THR A 81 -0.76 2.99 -6.35
N LEU A 82 0.50 2.88 -5.95
CA LEU A 82 1.63 3.44 -6.72
C LEU A 82 1.78 2.90 -8.14
N PRO A 83 1.41 1.65 -8.47
CA PRO A 83 1.47 1.15 -9.85
C PRO A 83 0.72 2.00 -10.86
N PHE A 84 -0.32 2.69 -10.40
CA PHE A 84 -1.22 3.52 -11.22
C PHE A 84 -0.80 4.98 -11.29
N ILE A 85 0.32 5.35 -10.68
CA ILE A 85 0.83 6.73 -10.64
C ILE A 85 2.20 6.78 -11.30
N TYR A 86 2.28 7.41 -12.50
CA TYR A 86 3.54 7.49 -13.23
C TYR A 86 4.64 8.20 -12.42
N GLU A 87 4.33 9.31 -11.78
CA GLU A 87 5.25 10.09 -10.94
C GLU A 87 5.25 9.55 -9.48
N SER A 88 5.55 8.27 -9.31
CA SER A 88 5.47 7.56 -8.03
C SER A 88 6.32 8.19 -6.93
N GLY A 89 7.48 8.76 -7.25
CA GLY A 89 8.34 9.48 -6.30
C GLY A 89 7.69 10.75 -5.75
N LYS A 90 7.00 11.54 -6.60
CA LYS A 90 6.25 12.71 -6.15
C LYS A 90 5.07 12.31 -5.27
N ALA A 91 4.35 11.27 -5.67
CA ALA A 91 3.22 10.76 -4.90
C ALA A 91 3.65 10.27 -3.51
N LEU A 92 4.77 9.55 -3.40
CA LEU A 92 5.33 9.13 -2.12
C LEU A 92 5.75 10.30 -1.24
N LYS A 93 6.43 11.30 -1.81
CA LYS A 93 6.83 12.50 -1.08
C LYS A 93 5.61 13.22 -0.51
N ASN A 94 4.56 13.43 -1.31
CA ASN A 94 3.33 14.05 -0.85
C ASN A 94 2.61 13.17 0.18
N ALA A 95 2.53 11.85 -0.01
CA ALA A 95 1.93 10.94 0.96
C ALA A 95 2.62 11.03 2.35
N ILE A 96 3.95 11.13 2.38
CA ILE A 96 4.71 11.27 3.62
C ILE A 96 4.50 12.67 4.24
N SER A 97 4.34 13.71 3.42
CA SER A 97 4.09 15.07 3.93
C SER A 97 2.73 15.22 4.62
N LEU A 98 1.75 14.34 4.32
CA LEU A 98 0.44 14.32 4.99
C LEU A 98 0.50 13.75 6.42
N LEU A 99 1.57 13.05 6.77
CA LEU A 99 1.71 12.45 8.10
C LEU A 99 2.06 13.53 9.12
N ASN A 100 1.54 13.41 10.32
CA ASN A 100 2.07 14.12 11.48
C ASN A 100 3.53 13.68 11.75
N PRO A 101 4.39 14.52 12.38
CA PRO A 101 5.70 14.07 12.83
C PRO A 101 5.58 12.80 13.70
N GLY A 102 6.32 11.76 13.37
CA GLY A 102 6.21 10.44 14.01
C GLY A 102 5.08 9.54 13.49
N GLY A 103 4.26 10.03 12.56
CA GLY A 103 3.22 9.23 11.86
C GLY A 103 3.80 8.24 10.86
N PHE A 104 2.96 7.32 10.38
CA PHE A 104 3.40 6.18 9.56
C PHE A 104 2.63 6.08 8.25
N LEU A 105 3.35 5.82 7.16
CA LEU A 105 2.81 5.32 5.91
C LEU A 105 2.96 3.80 5.89
N LEU A 106 1.85 3.08 5.74
CA LEU A 106 1.81 1.65 5.48
C LEU A 106 1.49 1.43 3.99
N LEU A 107 2.52 1.05 3.26
CA LEU A 107 2.50 0.97 1.80
C LEU A 107 2.66 -0.46 1.34
N THR A 108 1.85 -0.90 0.35
CA THR A 108 2.14 -2.12 -0.41
C THR A 108 2.11 -1.85 -1.90
N VAL A 109 3.03 -2.51 -2.62
CA VAL A 109 3.13 -2.47 -4.07
C VAL A 109 3.29 -3.88 -4.65
N PRO A 110 2.88 -4.13 -5.90
CA PRO A 110 3.11 -5.41 -6.54
C PRO A 110 4.53 -5.47 -7.12
N GLY A 111 5.14 -6.64 -7.00
CA GLY A 111 6.32 -7.00 -7.80
C GLY A 111 5.90 -7.80 -9.02
N ILE A 112 5.36 -9.01 -8.81
CA ILE A 112 4.84 -9.85 -9.89
C ILE A 112 3.33 -9.64 -9.99
N THR A 113 2.87 -9.12 -11.13
CA THR A 113 1.44 -8.82 -11.33
C THR A 113 1.05 -8.90 -12.80
N PRO A 114 -0.15 -9.39 -13.13
CA PRO A 114 -0.71 -9.22 -14.46
C PRO A 114 -1.16 -7.76 -14.67
N ILE A 115 -1.31 -7.37 -15.93
CA ILE A 115 -1.95 -6.10 -16.26
C ILE A 115 -3.47 -6.22 -16.06
N SER A 116 -4.02 -5.37 -15.19
CA SER A 116 -5.46 -5.22 -15.05
C SER A 116 -6.01 -4.39 -16.22
N ARG A 117 -6.88 -4.97 -17.05
CA ARG A 117 -7.50 -4.24 -18.16
C ARG A 117 -8.35 -3.07 -17.70
N PHE A 118 -9.05 -3.24 -16.58
CA PHE A 118 -9.88 -2.20 -15.99
C PHE A 118 -9.02 -1.04 -15.47
N ASP A 119 -7.99 -1.33 -14.68
CA ASP A 119 -7.14 -0.30 -14.10
C ASP A 119 -6.31 0.40 -15.17
N MET A 120 -5.79 -0.36 -16.16
CA MET A 120 -5.08 0.20 -17.30
C MET A 120 -5.93 1.22 -18.07
N ALA A 121 -7.22 0.93 -18.28
CA ALA A 121 -8.14 1.83 -19.01
C ALA A 121 -8.54 3.07 -18.20
N ASN A 122 -8.61 2.98 -16.87
CA ASN A 122 -9.11 4.06 -16.01
C ASN A 122 -8.00 4.94 -15.41
N TRP A 123 -6.82 4.36 -15.14
CA TRP A 123 -5.75 5.00 -14.36
C TRP A 123 -4.39 4.92 -15.06
N GLY A 124 -4.20 3.94 -15.95
CA GLY A 124 -2.90 3.48 -16.39
C GLY A 124 -2.28 2.53 -15.35
N GLN A 125 -1.47 1.58 -15.83
CA GLN A 125 -0.66 0.71 -14.95
C GLN A 125 0.78 0.78 -15.43
N TYR A 126 1.59 1.56 -14.73
CA TYR A 126 2.93 1.96 -15.17
C TYR A 126 4.04 1.11 -14.58
N TRP A 127 3.85 0.58 -13.35
CA TRP A 127 4.94 0.04 -12.58
C TRP A 127 4.63 -1.34 -12.01
N SER A 128 5.63 -2.21 -12.08
CA SER A 128 5.90 -3.30 -11.15
C SER A 128 7.19 -2.96 -10.41
N PHE A 129 7.25 -3.27 -9.12
CA PHE A 129 8.36 -2.85 -8.27
C PHE A 129 9.27 -4.03 -7.91
N THR A 130 10.46 -3.71 -7.43
CA THR A 130 11.30 -4.58 -6.61
C THR A 130 11.48 -3.92 -5.24
N ASP A 131 11.89 -4.68 -4.24
CA ASP A 131 12.25 -4.12 -2.93
C ASP A 131 13.30 -3.01 -3.05
N ARG A 132 14.25 -3.16 -3.96
CA ARG A 132 15.30 -2.17 -4.22
C ARG A 132 14.75 -0.88 -4.85
N SER A 133 13.86 -0.98 -5.83
CA SER A 133 13.27 0.22 -6.44
C SER A 133 12.39 0.97 -5.45
N LEU A 134 11.58 0.27 -4.65
CA LEU A 134 10.75 0.90 -3.62
C LEU A 134 11.61 1.54 -2.54
N ARG A 135 12.63 0.84 -2.03
CA ARG A 135 13.59 1.37 -1.06
C ARG A 135 14.21 2.67 -1.57
N ARG A 136 14.73 2.67 -2.80
CA ARG A 136 15.39 3.83 -3.39
C ARG A 136 14.46 5.05 -3.47
N LEU A 137 13.21 4.84 -3.92
CA LEU A 137 12.21 5.91 -3.96
C LEU A 137 11.92 6.52 -2.58
N ILE A 138 11.87 5.71 -1.53
CA ILE A 138 11.64 6.19 -0.16
C ILE A 138 12.88 6.92 0.38
N GLU A 139 14.08 6.40 0.16
CA GLU A 139 15.35 6.98 0.63
C GLU A 139 15.67 8.35 0.01
N GLU A 140 15.09 8.67 -1.15
CA GLU A 140 15.18 10.01 -1.76
C GLU A 140 14.36 11.07 -1.02
N ILE A 141 13.49 10.68 -0.09
CA ILE A 141 12.64 11.58 0.69
C ILE A 141 13.30 11.86 2.04
N LYS A 142 13.79 13.10 2.22
CA LYS A 142 14.59 13.50 3.39
C LYS A 142 13.93 13.20 4.74
N ASP A 143 12.61 13.38 4.82
CA ASP A 143 11.85 13.24 6.07
C ASP A 143 11.25 11.83 6.25
N ALA A 144 11.70 10.86 5.46
CA ALA A 144 11.25 9.48 5.50
C ALA A 144 12.28 8.55 6.13
N LYS A 145 11.82 7.70 7.05
CA LYS A 145 12.61 6.61 7.62
C LYS A 145 11.91 5.28 7.39
N ILE A 146 12.55 4.37 6.67
CA ILE A 146 12.05 3.01 6.52
C ILE A 146 12.19 2.31 7.88
N VAL A 147 11.09 1.89 8.47
CA VAL A 147 11.05 1.13 9.74
C VAL A 147 11.04 -0.36 9.44
N ASP A 148 10.29 -0.78 8.43
CA ASP A 148 10.26 -2.16 7.93
C ASP A 148 10.05 -2.14 6.42
N LEU A 149 10.70 -3.07 5.72
CA LEU A 149 10.48 -3.32 4.29
C LEU A 149 10.65 -4.81 4.04
N ARG A 150 9.57 -5.45 3.62
CA ARG A 150 9.51 -6.90 3.39
C ARG A 150 8.94 -7.24 2.04
N THR A 151 9.42 -8.34 1.50
CA THR A 151 8.87 -8.98 0.31
C THR A 151 8.12 -10.24 0.70
N TYR A 152 7.10 -10.57 -0.08
CA TYR A 152 6.25 -11.72 0.13
C TYR A 152 6.04 -12.46 -1.18
N GLY A 153 5.97 -13.78 -1.10
CA GLY A 153 5.67 -14.65 -2.23
C GLY A 153 6.68 -15.76 -2.43
N ASN A 154 6.35 -16.60 -3.35
CA ASN A 154 7.16 -17.71 -3.88
C ASN A 154 6.66 -18.06 -5.28
N VAL A 155 7.32 -18.99 -5.96
CA VAL A 155 6.94 -19.40 -7.33
C VAL A 155 5.50 -19.87 -7.40
N LYS A 156 5.02 -20.67 -6.42
CA LYS A 156 3.67 -21.25 -6.44
C LYS A 156 2.58 -20.18 -6.29
N THR A 157 2.72 -19.29 -5.32
CA THR A 157 1.76 -18.20 -5.09
C THR A 157 1.79 -17.18 -6.22
N SER A 158 2.95 -16.92 -6.82
CA SER A 158 3.08 -16.05 -8.00
C SER A 158 2.38 -16.64 -9.23
N MET A 159 2.59 -17.92 -9.51
CA MET A 159 1.88 -18.60 -10.59
C MET A 159 0.36 -18.62 -10.36
N ALA A 160 -0.08 -18.95 -9.15
CA ALA A 160 -1.50 -18.97 -8.80
C ALA A 160 -2.13 -17.58 -8.98
N PHE A 161 -1.45 -16.52 -8.56
CA PHE A 161 -1.91 -15.14 -8.75
C PHE A 161 -2.02 -14.77 -10.23
N LEU A 162 -1.01 -15.09 -11.04
CA LEU A 162 -1.03 -14.82 -12.48
C LEU A 162 -2.14 -15.59 -13.22
N LEU A 163 -2.52 -16.77 -12.70
CA LEU A 163 -3.65 -17.55 -13.20
C LEU A 163 -5.01 -17.05 -12.68
N GLY A 164 -5.02 -16.01 -11.82
CA GLY A 164 -6.23 -15.47 -11.20
C GLY A 164 -6.87 -16.41 -10.18
N ALA A 165 -6.07 -17.26 -9.52
CA ALA A 165 -6.56 -18.15 -8.48
C ALA A 165 -6.95 -17.36 -7.21
N ALA A 166 -7.92 -17.90 -6.47
CA ALA A 166 -8.31 -17.39 -5.17
C ALA A 166 -7.53 -18.07 -4.04
N GLN A 167 -7.50 -17.44 -2.87
CA GLN A 167 -6.77 -17.95 -1.69
C GLN A 167 -7.18 -19.38 -1.31
N HIS A 168 -8.46 -19.70 -1.38
CA HIS A 168 -8.99 -21.02 -1.00
C HIS A 168 -8.58 -22.15 -1.96
N GLU A 169 -8.03 -21.81 -3.13
CA GLU A 169 -7.50 -22.80 -4.09
C GLU A 169 -6.07 -23.24 -3.73
N LEU A 170 -5.44 -22.59 -2.74
CA LEU A 170 -4.10 -22.93 -2.23
C LEU A 170 -4.21 -23.47 -0.80
N LYS A 171 -3.20 -24.26 -0.40
CA LYS A 171 -3.09 -24.72 0.99
C LYS A 171 -2.47 -23.63 1.86
N PRO A 172 -2.82 -23.53 3.16
CA PRO A 172 -2.21 -22.54 4.07
C PRO A 172 -0.68 -22.53 4.03
N GLY A 173 -0.02 -23.69 4.06
CA GLY A 173 1.45 -23.79 3.99
C GLY A 173 2.07 -23.29 2.69
N ASP A 174 1.29 -23.13 1.60
CA ASP A 174 1.81 -22.57 0.35
C ASP A 174 2.15 -21.07 0.49
N PHE A 175 1.49 -20.38 1.41
CA PHE A 175 1.72 -18.96 1.72
C PHE A 175 2.88 -18.73 2.68
N GLU A 176 3.28 -19.75 3.44
CA GLU A 176 4.35 -19.65 4.45
C GLU A 176 5.75 -19.76 3.83
N VAL A 177 5.84 -20.36 2.65
CA VAL A 177 7.11 -20.48 1.91
C VAL A 177 7.49 -19.11 1.38
N PHE A 178 8.68 -18.63 1.73
CA PHE A 178 9.26 -17.40 1.23
C PHE A 178 10.40 -17.68 0.24
N ASP A 179 10.35 -17.01 -0.91
CA ASP A 179 11.44 -17.02 -1.90
C ASP A 179 11.71 -15.59 -2.39
N PRO A 180 12.89 -15.00 -2.07
CA PRO A 180 13.21 -13.63 -2.42
C PRO A 180 13.27 -13.36 -3.92
N ALA A 181 13.38 -14.40 -4.76
CA ALA A 181 13.34 -14.26 -6.21
C ALA A 181 11.92 -14.00 -6.75
N TYR A 182 10.88 -14.31 -5.97
CA TYR A 182 9.48 -14.18 -6.37
C TYR A 182 8.74 -13.17 -5.48
N GLN A 183 9.06 -11.89 -5.68
CA GLN A 183 8.44 -10.78 -4.94
C GLN A 183 7.02 -10.51 -5.48
N LEU A 184 6.01 -11.19 -4.95
CA LEU A 184 4.62 -11.00 -5.36
C LEU A 184 4.08 -9.69 -4.81
N VAL A 185 4.26 -9.46 -3.49
CA VAL A 185 3.91 -8.23 -2.80
C VAL A 185 5.12 -7.71 -2.04
N ILE A 186 5.31 -6.41 -2.06
CA ILE A 186 6.34 -5.70 -1.29
C ILE A 186 5.61 -4.74 -0.36
N GLY A 187 5.85 -4.85 0.96
CA GLY A 187 5.30 -3.99 1.98
C GLY A 187 6.38 -3.10 2.62
N ALA A 188 6.07 -1.84 2.84
CA ALA A 188 6.94 -0.91 3.56
C ALA A 188 6.17 -0.14 4.63
N ALA A 189 6.70 -0.13 5.85
CA ALA A 189 6.31 0.77 6.92
C ALA A 189 7.34 1.90 6.98
N VAL A 190 6.87 3.13 6.71
CA VAL A 190 7.71 4.32 6.63
C VAL A 190 7.26 5.32 7.67
N GLN A 191 8.16 5.79 8.51
CA GLN A 191 7.89 6.83 9.51
C GLN A 191 8.28 8.20 8.97
N ARG A 192 7.41 9.20 9.14
CA ARG A 192 7.81 10.59 9.00
C ARG A 192 8.64 11.01 10.20
N VAL A 193 9.89 11.40 9.95
CA VAL A 193 10.79 11.96 10.97
C VAL A 193 10.76 13.49 10.89
N ALA A 194 11.06 14.15 12.03
CA ALA A 194 11.18 15.60 12.02
C ALA A 194 12.38 16.00 11.18
N SER A 195 12.21 17.04 10.36
CA SER A 195 13.36 17.69 9.69
C SER A 195 14.18 18.40 10.76
N ASN A 196 15.45 18.02 10.89
CA ASN A 196 16.42 18.78 11.69
C ASN A 196 16.77 20.09 11.00
#